data_023669cadad41dce27ce807c126ae89d
#
_entry.id   023669cadad41dce27ce807c126ae89d
#
_cell.length_a   1.000
_cell.length_b   1.000
_cell.length_c   1.000
_cell.angle_alpha   90.00
_cell.angle_beta   90.00
_cell.angle_gamma   90.00
#
_symmetry.space_group_name_H-M   'P 1'
#
loop_
_entity.id
_entity.type
_entity.pdbx_description
1 polymer ?
#
loop_
_entity_poly.entity_id
_entity_poly.type
_entity_poly.pdbx_seq_one_letter_code
_entity_poly.pdbx_strand_id
1 'polypeptide(L)'
;TYIDYLYNKGNGYESALDELENNRQKEYSGNAFLEVSKDFGSHFSATASLKVEYFKSDYTSNGMKSTLWNDWTLFPNATLSYTVNPMHIIQLDISSDKTYPSYWDVTPQESPINSYSVILGNPSLKPYRSYSGQLIYILKQKYTILAFCDYVPDYFAQLPYQNTSELKNVFRYENMDYQLQFGVGVIVPF
;
A
#
# COMPACT_ATOMS: atom_id res chain seq x y z
N THR A 1 0.32 18.40 -14.20
CA THR A 1 -1.06 18.92 -14.09
C THR A 1 -0.97 20.35 -13.63
N TYR A 2 -1.58 21.24 -14.35
CA TYR A 2 -1.66 22.66 -14.00
C TYR A 2 -3.03 22.91 -13.38
N ILE A 3 -3.08 23.36 -12.13
CA ILE A 3 -4.32 23.68 -11.42
C ILE A 3 -4.19 25.13 -10.96
N ASP A 4 -5.10 25.98 -11.39
CA ASP A 4 -5.20 27.36 -10.94
C ASP A 4 -6.34 27.45 -9.93
N TYR A 5 -6.04 27.89 -8.71
CA TYR A 5 -7.04 28.11 -7.66
C TYR A 5 -7.48 29.57 -7.69
N LEU A 6 -8.77 29.77 -7.90
CA LEU A 6 -9.38 31.09 -7.80
C LEU A 6 -9.99 31.24 -6.40
N TYR A 7 -9.65 32.29 -5.68
CA TYR A 7 -10.25 32.60 -4.38
C TYR A 7 -10.81 34.00 -4.35
N ASN A 8 -11.86 34.19 -3.56
CA ASN A 8 -12.56 35.48 -3.43
C ASN A 8 -12.18 36.16 -2.12
N LYS A 9 -11.44 37.29 -2.23
CA LYS A 9 -11.07 38.17 -1.10
C LYS A 9 -12.13 39.24 -0.76
N GLY A 10 -13.34 39.12 -1.29
CA GLY A 10 -14.42 40.09 -1.09
C GLY A 10 -14.59 41.09 -2.25
N ASN A 11 -13.62 41.22 -3.14
CA ASN A 11 -13.61 42.13 -4.28
C ASN A 11 -13.67 41.42 -5.63
N GLY A 12 -13.93 40.11 -5.65
CA GLY A 12 -13.92 39.27 -6.84
C GLY A 12 -12.99 38.08 -6.69
N TYR A 13 -12.95 37.23 -7.73
CA TYR A 13 -12.05 36.07 -7.77
C TYR A 13 -10.68 36.49 -8.27
N GLU A 14 -9.65 36.15 -7.51
CA GLU A 14 -8.25 36.36 -7.85
C GLU A 14 -7.55 35.00 -8.02
N SER A 15 -6.60 34.92 -8.93
CA SER A 15 -5.77 33.72 -9.11
C SER A 15 -4.73 33.61 -7.99
N ALA A 16 -4.56 32.42 -7.46
CA ALA A 16 -3.49 32.11 -6.51
C ALA A 16 -2.15 31.82 -7.24
N LEU A 17 -1.81 32.62 -8.24
CA LEU A 17 -0.62 32.40 -9.12
C LEU A 17 0.69 32.25 -8.34
N ASP A 18 0.81 32.89 -7.18
CA ASP A 18 2.00 32.79 -6.32
C ASP A 18 2.12 31.43 -5.61
N GLU A 19 1.03 30.62 -5.61
CA GLU A 19 0.96 29.28 -5.02
C GLU A 19 1.07 28.18 -6.09
N LEU A 20 1.26 28.53 -7.36
CA LEU A 20 1.38 27.56 -8.45
C LEU A 20 2.74 26.87 -8.40
N GLU A 21 2.74 25.63 -7.96
CA GLU A 21 3.90 24.76 -8.02
C GLU A 21 3.88 23.88 -9.28
N ASN A 22 5.01 23.86 -9.99
CA ASN A 22 5.19 22.93 -11.09
C ASN A 22 5.87 21.66 -10.59
N ASN A 23 5.04 20.68 -10.23
CA ASN A 23 5.48 19.41 -9.68
C ASN A 23 5.36 18.29 -10.71
N ARG A 24 6.37 17.42 -10.77
CA ARG A 24 6.40 16.27 -11.65
C ARG A 24 7.03 15.06 -10.94
N GLN A 25 6.36 13.94 -10.97
CA GLN A 25 6.90 12.65 -10.55
C GLN A 25 7.11 11.75 -11.77
N LYS A 26 8.23 11.04 -11.80
CA LYS A 26 8.53 10.01 -12.79
C LYS A 26 8.87 8.72 -12.06
N GLU A 27 8.19 7.67 -12.42
CA GLU A 27 8.38 6.34 -11.85
C GLU A 27 8.89 5.38 -12.90
N TYR A 28 9.79 4.51 -12.47
CA TYR A 28 10.37 3.43 -13.26
C TYR A 28 10.28 2.17 -12.42
N SER A 29 9.68 1.13 -12.98
CA SER A 29 9.62 -0.19 -12.35
C SER A 29 10.01 -1.27 -13.34
N GLY A 30 10.64 -2.30 -12.83
CA GLY A 30 10.96 -3.50 -13.59
C GLY A 30 11.04 -4.68 -12.63
N ASN A 31 10.52 -5.82 -13.02
CA ASN A 31 10.53 -7.01 -12.17
C ASN A 31 10.87 -8.27 -12.97
N ALA A 32 11.38 -9.27 -12.24
CA ALA A 32 11.53 -10.63 -12.71
C ALA A 32 11.07 -11.57 -11.60
N PHE A 33 10.56 -12.73 -11.95
CA PHE A 33 10.17 -13.74 -10.98
C PHE A 33 10.61 -15.13 -11.41
N LEU A 34 10.81 -15.97 -10.42
CA LEU A 34 11.05 -17.40 -10.55
C LEU A 34 10.06 -18.15 -9.66
N GLU A 35 9.48 -19.21 -10.19
CA GLU A 35 8.59 -20.08 -9.45
C GLU A 35 9.02 -21.54 -9.63
N VAL A 36 8.99 -22.28 -8.54
CA VAL A 36 9.28 -23.72 -8.51
C VAL A 36 8.13 -24.40 -7.77
N SER A 37 7.55 -25.40 -8.42
CA SER A 37 6.50 -26.24 -7.84
C SER A 37 6.93 -27.70 -7.82
N LYS A 38 6.61 -28.40 -6.75
CA LYS A 38 6.95 -29.81 -6.60
C LYS A 38 5.89 -30.56 -5.80
N ASP A 39 5.51 -31.71 -6.33
CA ASP A 39 4.70 -32.69 -5.62
C ASP A 39 5.59 -33.72 -4.92
N PHE A 40 5.30 -33.96 -3.65
CA PHE A 40 5.97 -34.95 -2.80
C PHE A 40 5.03 -36.11 -2.53
N GLY A 41 4.99 -37.04 -3.45
CA GLY A 41 3.99 -38.12 -3.45
C GLY A 41 2.59 -37.63 -3.79
N SER A 42 1.57 -38.33 -3.26
CA SER A 42 0.16 -38.04 -3.55
C SER A 42 -0.50 -37.10 -2.54
N HIS A 43 0.21 -36.66 -1.50
CA HIS A 43 -0.40 -35.98 -0.36
C HIS A 43 0.12 -34.56 -0.14
N PHE A 44 1.34 -34.27 -0.53
CA PHE A 44 1.96 -32.98 -0.25
C PHE A 44 2.47 -32.32 -1.53
N SER A 45 2.09 -31.05 -1.74
CA SER A 45 2.64 -30.19 -2.78
C SER A 45 3.16 -28.89 -2.18
N ALA A 46 4.21 -28.36 -2.76
CA ALA A 46 4.80 -27.11 -2.38
C ALA A 46 5.13 -26.30 -3.64
N THR A 47 4.74 -25.04 -3.62
CA THR A 47 5.13 -24.03 -4.61
C THR A 47 5.84 -22.90 -3.88
N ALA A 48 6.99 -22.49 -4.37
CA ALA A 48 7.73 -21.35 -3.88
C ALA A 48 8.04 -20.41 -5.04
N SER A 49 7.83 -19.13 -4.86
CA SER A 49 8.20 -18.12 -5.85
C SER A 49 8.95 -16.97 -5.21
N LEU A 50 9.82 -16.35 -6.00
CA LEU A 50 10.58 -15.18 -5.65
C LEU A 50 10.45 -14.16 -6.77
N LYS A 51 9.78 -13.04 -6.49
CA LYS A 51 9.77 -11.86 -7.36
C LYS A 51 10.87 -10.91 -6.88
N VAL A 52 11.66 -10.40 -7.82
CA VAL A 52 12.63 -9.31 -7.61
C VAL A 52 12.10 -8.10 -8.34
N GLU A 53 12.01 -6.98 -7.67
CA GLU A 53 11.53 -5.73 -8.26
C GLU A 53 12.52 -4.59 -8.00
N TYR A 54 12.81 -3.85 -9.06
CA TYR A 54 13.45 -2.55 -8.98
C TYR A 54 12.39 -1.47 -9.11
N PHE A 55 12.40 -0.52 -8.19
CA PHE A 55 11.53 0.66 -8.26
C PHE A 55 12.33 1.93 -8.02
N LYS A 56 12.09 2.92 -8.88
CA LYS A 56 12.67 4.25 -8.76
C LYS A 56 11.61 5.32 -8.99
N SER A 57 11.55 6.31 -8.10
CA SER A 57 10.70 7.49 -8.25
C SER A 57 11.53 8.76 -8.10
N ASP A 58 11.55 9.56 -9.16
CA ASP A 58 12.17 10.89 -9.21
C ASP A 58 11.07 11.95 -9.13
N TYR A 59 11.21 12.88 -8.20
CA TYR A 59 10.31 14.01 -8.00
C TYR A 59 11.01 15.31 -8.40
N THR A 60 10.30 16.16 -9.11
CA THR A 60 10.80 17.50 -9.50
C THR A 60 9.77 18.53 -9.05
N SER A 61 10.20 19.50 -8.24
CA SER A 61 9.42 20.65 -7.80
C SER A 61 10.13 21.92 -8.18
N ASN A 62 9.45 22.80 -8.93
CA ASN A 62 9.98 24.09 -9.37
C ASN A 62 11.38 23.99 -10.00
N GLY A 63 11.64 22.92 -10.78
CA GLY A 63 12.92 22.66 -11.45
C GLY A 63 13.97 21.95 -10.58
N MET A 64 13.78 21.84 -9.27
CA MET A 64 14.65 21.08 -8.38
C MET A 64 14.26 19.60 -8.38
N LYS A 65 15.23 18.74 -8.70
CA LYS A 65 15.04 17.29 -8.76
C LYS A 65 15.51 16.63 -7.50
N SER A 66 14.69 15.72 -6.96
CA SER A 66 15.02 14.80 -5.87
C SER A 66 14.61 13.38 -6.22
N THR A 67 15.28 12.39 -5.65
CA THR A 67 14.87 10.97 -5.75
C THR A 67 14.15 10.61 -4.46
N LEU A 68 12.89 10.22 -4.58
CA LEU A 68 12.09 9.77 -3.43
C LEU A 68 12.47 8.36 -3.02
N TRP A 69 12.48 7.44 -3.99
CA TRP A 69 12.80 6.03 -3.77
C TRP A 69 13.69 5.53 -4.91
N ASN A 70 14.62 4.62 -4.56
CA ASN A 70 15.50 3.96 -5.51
C ASN A 70 16.01 2.67 -4.87
N ASP A 71 15.23 1.60 -4.97
CA ASP A 71 15.52 0.37 -4.27
C ASP A 71 15.16 -0.90 -5.04
N TRP A 72 15.81 -1.99 -4.63
CA TRP A 72 15.49 -3.34 -5.03
C TRP A 72 14.75 -4.04 -3.89
N THR A 73 13.65 -4.71 -4.21
CA THR A 73 12.87 -5.43 -3.22
C THR A 73 12.67 -6.88 -3.65
N LEU A 74 12.83 -7.79 -2.70
CA LEU A 74 12.55 -9.22 -2.88
C LEU A 74 11.19 -9.55 -2.26
N PHE A 75 10.38 -10.30 -3.01
CA PHE A 75 9.04 -10.74 -2.59
C PHE A 75 8.99 -12.26 -2.62
N PRO A 76 9.35 -12.93 -1.50
CA PRO A 76 9.15 -14.36 -1.36
C PRO A 76 7.68 -14.69 -1.17
N ASN A 77 7.19 -15.73 -1.85
CA ASN A 77 5.86 -16.28 -1.66
C ASN A 77 5.95 -17.81 -1.62
N ALA A 78 5.07 -18.45 -0.88
CA ALA A 78 5.01 -19.90 -0.79
C ALA A 78 3.56 -20.37 -0.60
N THR A 79 3.22 -21.47 -1.27
CA THR A 79 1.98 -22.21 -1.05
C THR A 79 2.34 -23.65 -0.71
N LEU A 80 1.86 -24.14 0.42
CA LEU A 80 2.00 -25.52 0.85
C LEU A 80 0.61 -26.15 0.91
N SER A 81 0.42 -27.30 0.29
CA SER A 81 -0.85 -28.02 0.34
C SER A 81 -0.63 -29.45 0.82
N TYR A 82 -1.42 -29.88 1.79
CA TYR A 82 -1.41 -31.22 2.32
C TYR A 82 -2.81 -31.85 2.25
N THR A 83 -2.91 -32.87 1.43
CA THR A 83 -4.14 -33.68 1.26
C THR A 83 -4.05 -34.91 2.14
N VAL A 84 -4.65 -34.87 3.34
CA VAL A 84 -4.71 -36.00 4.24
C VAL A 84 -5.47 -37.18 3.58
N ASN A 85 -6.59 -36.84 2.96
CA ASN A 85 -7.42 -37.69 2.10
C ASN A 85 -8.36 -36.77 1.29
N PRO A 86 -9.15 -37.28 0.34
CA PRO A 86 -10.05 -36.45 -0.48
C PRO A 86 -11.06 -35.59 0.27
N MET A 87 -11.29 -35.88 1.56
CA MET A 87 -12.23 -35.12 2.41
C MET A 87 -11.52 -34.05 3.27
N HIS A 88 -10.18 -34.07 3.38
CA HIS A 88 -9.42 -33.23 4.29
C HIS A 88 -8.20 -32.66 3.57
N ILE A 89 -8.24 -31.39 3.28
CA ILE A 89 -7.16 -30.65 2.63
C ILE A 89 -6.76 -29.47 3.53
N ILE A 90 -5.47 -29.29 3.75
CA ILE A 90 -4.90 -28.16 4.48
C ILE A 90 -3.98 -27.40 3.51
N GLN A 91 -4.12 -26.09 3.44
CA GLN A 91 -3.28 -25.23 2.63
C GLN A 91 -2.76 -24.08 3.48
N LEU A 92 -1.48 -23.78 3.32
CA LEU A 92 -0.83 -22.60 3.90
C LEU A 92 -0.29 -21.75 2.76
N ASP A 93 -0.73 -20.50 2.71
CA ASP A 93 -0.25 -19.50 1.78
C ASP A 93 0.51 -18.42 2.55
N ILE A 94 1.69 -18.08 2.08
CA ILE A 94 2.53 -17.01 2.61
C ILE A 94 2.87 -16.09 1.44
N SER A 95 2.64 -14.79 1.60
CA SER A 95 2.95 -13.80 0.56
C SER A 95 3.54 -12.53 1.14
N SER A 96 4.24 -11.79 0.31
CA SER A 96 4.76 -10.48 0.64
C SER A 96 4.54 -9.50 -0.51
N ASP A 97 4.31 -8.23 -0.17
CA ASP A 97 4.17 -7.14 -1.14
C ASP A 97 4.75 -5.84 -0.58
N LYS A 98 4.83 -4.79 -1.41
CA LYS A 98 5.29 -3.46 -1.05
C LYS A 98 4.42 -2.41 -1.72
N THR A 99 3.99 -1.42 -0.94
CA THR A 99 3.17 -0.31 -1.42
C THR A 99 3.95 1.00 -1.28
N TYR A 100 4.07 1.72 -2.38
CA TYR A 100 4.65 3.05 -2.41
C TYR A 100 3.55 4.11 -2.26
N PRO A 101 3.81 5.20 -1.53
CA PRO A 101 2.89 6.33 -1.48
C PRO A 101 2.63 6.90 -2.87
N SER A 102 1.42 7.39 -3.10
CA SER A 102 1.06 8.03 -4.35
C SER A 102 1.67 9.44 -4.48
N TYR A 103 1.61 10.00 -5.68
CA TYR A 103 2.04 11.40 -5.92
C TYR A 103 1.40 12.39 -4.93
N TRP A 104 0.10 12.25 -4.69
CA TRP A 104 -0.64 13.17 -3.82
C TRP A 104 -0.30 13.01 -2.35
N ASP A 105 0.14 11.81 -1.94
CA ASP A 105 0.52 11.54 -0.54
C ASP A 105 1.85 12.20 -0.18
N VAL A 106 2.74 12.43 -1.15
CA VAL A 106 4.10 12.96 -0.94
C VAL A 106 4.29 14.40 -1.40
N THR A 107 3.38 14.93 -2.21
CA THR A 107 3.48 16.32 -2.69
C THR A 107 3.24 17.30 -1.54
N PRO A 108 4.18 18.21 -1.23
CA PRO A 108 4.05 19.13 -0.08
C PRO A 108 3.00 20.21 -0.24
N GLN A 109 2.27 20.21 -1.35
CA GLN A 109 1.26 21.20 -1.66
C GLN A 109 -0.02 20.97 -0.84
N GLU A 110 -0.56 22.06 -0.30
CA GLU A 110 -1.89 22.05 0.32
C GLU A 110 -2.98 21.94 -0.75
N SER A 111 -3.88 21.00 -0.55
CA SER A 111 -5.08 20.82 -1.37
C SER A 111 -6.32 21.17 -0.52
N PRO A 112 -7.02 22.28 -0.77
CA PRO A 112 -8.17 22.67 0.01
C PRO A 112 -9.35 21.71 -0.24
N ILE A 113 -9.96 21.19 0.84
CA ILE A 113 -11.21 20.44 0.80
C ILE A 113 -12.38 21.42 0.93
N ASN A 114 -12.25 22.36 1.87
CA ASN A 114 -13.20 23.43 2.16
C ASN A 114 -12.48 24.56 2.92
N SER A 115 -13.22 25.59 3.34
CA SER A 115 -12.67 26.76 4.06
C SER A 115 -11.97 26.43 5.39
N TYR A 116 -12.21 25.24 5.96
CA TYR A 116 -11.68 24.83 7.27
C TYR A 116 -10.86 23.56 7.22
N SER A 117 -10.63 22.97 6.03
CA SER A 117 -9.97 21.67 5.90
C SER A 117 -9.09 21.61 4.67
N VAL A 118 -7.88 21.11 4.86
CA VAL A 118 -6.90 20.92 3.80
C VAL A 118 -6.30 19.50 3.86
N ILE A 119 -5.87 19.00 2.71
CA ILE A 119 -5.01 17.82 2.62
C ILE A 119 -3.58 18.34 2.37
N LEU A 120 -2.65 17.84 3.15
CA LEU A 120 -1.22 18.13 3.01
C LEU A 120 -0.47 16.82 2.75
N GLY A 121 0.30 16.77 1.67
CA GLY A 121 1.17 15.62 1.41
C GLY A 121 2.38 15.59 2.34
N ASN A 122 2.98 14.42 2.50
CA ASN A 122 4.14 14.19 3.36
C ASN A 122 5.33 13.66 2.55
N PRO A 123 6.30 14.51 2.16
CA PRO A 123 7.48 14.09 1.41
C PRO A 123 8.38 13.09 2.14
N SER A 124 8.22 12.97 3.47
CA SER A 124 8.99 12.05 4.31
C SER A 124 8.33 10.67 4.45
N LEU A 125 7.20 10.46 3.78
CA LEU A 125 6.45 9.22 3.87
C LEU A 125 7.25 8.05 3.29
N LYS A 126 7.33 6.96 4.05
CA LYS A 126 8.03 5.75 3.65
C LYS A 126 7.06 4.75 3.04
N PRO A 127 7.48 4.01 2.01
CA PRO A 127 6.72 2.86 1.54
C PRO A 127 6.67 1.78 2.63
N TYR A 128 5.57 1.05 2.72
CA TYR A 128 5.46 -0.08 3.63
C TYR A 128 5.56 -1.42 2.89
N ARG A 129 5.94 -2.45 3.64
CA ARG A 129 5.86 -3.84 3.21
C ARG A 129 4.70 -4.52 3.93
N SER A 130 4.01 -5.43 3.23
CA SER A 130 3.03 -6.31 3.82
C SER A 130 3.51 -7.76 3.77
N TYR A 131 3.21 -8.49 4.83
CA TYR A 131 3.45 -9.92 4.96
C TYR A 131 2.14 -10.56 5.34
N SER A 132 1.64 -11.45 4.48
CA SER A 132 0.35 -12.10 4.66
C SER A 132 0.54 -13.60 4.81
N GLY A 133 -0.14 -14.17 5.79
CA GLY A 133 -0.23 -15.62 5.99
C GLY A 133 -1.68 -16.06 6.06
N GLN A 134 -2.03 -17.13 5.34
CA GLN A 134 -3.38 -17.68 5.35
C GLN A 134 -3.32 -19.20 5.49
N LEU A 135 -4.05 -19.74 6.47
CA LEU A 135 -4.25 -21.17 6.65
C LEU A 135 -5.69 -21.52 6.28
N ILE A 136 -5.84 -22.44 5.34
CA ILE A 136 -7.12 -22.89 4.83
C ILE A 136 -7.28 -24.38 5.15
N TYR A 137 -8.41 -24.76 5.74
CA TYR A 137 -8.79 -26.14 5.93
C TYR A 137 -10.10 -26.41 5.19
N ILE A 138 -10.08 -27.38 4.27
CA ILE A 138 -11.24 -27.78 3.47
C ILE A 138 -11.69 -29.15 3.96
N LEU A 139 -12.95 -29.23 4.43
CA LEU A 139 -13.59 -30.43 4.90
C LEU A 139 -14.67 -30.90 3.92
N LYS A 140 -14.58 -32.18 3.49
CA LYS A 140 -15.52 -32.85 2.59
C LYS A 140 -15.74 -32.10 1.27
N GLN A 141 -14.72 -31.32 0.80
CA GLN A 141 -14.81 -30.47 -0.39
C GLN A 141 -16.02 -29.49 -0.35
N LYS A 142 -16.55 -29.21 0.83
CA LYS A 142 -17.77 -28.43 1.02
C LYS A 142 -17.62 -27.32 2.06
N TYR A 143 -16.99 -27.60 3.18
CA TYR A 143 -16.81 -26.64 4.27
C TYR A 143 -15.39 -26.10 4.25
N THR A 144 -15.24 -24.79 4.39
CA THR A 144 -13.92 -24.18 4.47
C THR A 144 -13.79 -23.38 5.75
N ILE A 145 -12.70 -23.62 6.48
CA ILE A 145 -12.26 -22.80 7.61
C ILE A 145 -10.98 -22.12 7.16
N LEU A 146 -10.90 -20.81 7.34
CA LEU A 146 -9.72 -20.04 7.03
C LEU A 146 -9.30 -19.23 8.26
N ALA A 147 -8.00 -19.10 8.46
CA ALA A 147 -7.40 -18.16 9.40
C ALA A 147 -6.37 -17.34 8.65
N PHE A 148 -6.30 -16.05 8.92
CA PHE A 148 -5.32 -15.17 8.28
C PHE A 148 -4.65 -14.24 9.28
N CYS A 149 -3.44 -13.80 8.93
CA CYS A 149 -2.68 -12.82 9.67
C CYS A 149 -1.90 -11.96 8.68
N ASP A 150 -2.11 -10.64 8.73
CA ASP A 150 -1.41 -9.65 7.94
C ASP A 150 -0.61 -8.74 8.87
N TYR A 151 0.69 -8.63 8.62
CA TYR A 151 1.60 -7.75 9.32
C TYR A 151 2.20 -6.72 8.36
N VAL A 152 2.03 -5.45 8.66
CA VAL A 152 2.43 -4.33 7.81
C VAL A 152 3.25 -3.33 8.63
N PRO A 153 4.59 -3.49 8.69
CA PRO A 153 5.47 -2.47 9.30
C PRO A 153 5.47 -1.19 8.46
N ASP A 154 5.74 -0.06 9.10
CA ASP A 154 5.74 1.28 8.50
C ASP A 154 4.43 1.63 7.77
N TYR A 155 3.31 1.00 8.15
CA TYR A 155 1.99 1.27 7.56
C TYR A 155 1.70 2.78 7.60
N PHE A 156 1.19 3.34 6.49
CA PHE A 156 0.79 4.74 6.48
C PHE A 156 -0.72 4.90 6.34
N ALA A 157 -1.25 5.86 7.09
CA ALA A 157 -2.66 6.22 7.05
C ALA A 157 -2.82 7.73 7.08
N GLN A 158 -3.94 8.20 6.52
CA GLN A 158 -4.30 9.61 6.60
C GLN A 158 -4.88 9.91 7.99
N LEU A 159 -4.25 10.85 8.69
CA LEU A 159 -4.65 11.29 10.02
C LEU A 159 -5.13 12.74 10.00
N PRO A 160 -6.17 13.07 10.76
CA PRO A 160 -6.60 14.46 10.97
C PRO A 160 -5.75 15.11 12.08
N TYR A 161 -5.25 16.30 11.79
CA TYR A 161 -4.60 17.20 12.75
C TYR A 161 -5.36 18.51 12.80
N GLN A 162 -5.53 19.05 13.99
CA GLN A 162 -6.09 20.39 14.15
C GLN A 162 -4.94 21.41 14.25
N ASN A 163 -4.90 22.36 13.32
CA ASN A 163 -4.05 23.52 13.45
C ASN A 163 -4.76 24.54 14.35
N THR A 164 -4.26 24.69 15.58
CA THR A 164 -4.88 25.55 16.58
C THR A 164 -4.67 27.04 16.32
N SER A 165 -3.65 27.42 15.54
CA SER A 165 -3.37 28.82 15.21
C SER A 165 -4.28 29.36 14.11
N GLU A 166 -4.79 28.49 13.21
CA GLU A 166 -5.62 28.89 12.07
C GLU A 166 -7.03 28.29 12.08
N LEU A 167 -7.38 27.50 13.09
CA LEU A 167 -8.64 26.76 13.18
C LEU A 167 -8.92 25.90 11.94
N LYS A 168 -7.88 25.37 11.32
CA LYS A 168 -7.96 24.46 10.17
C LYS A 168 -7.75 23.02 10.59
N ASN A 169 -8.49 22.12 9.97
CA ASN A 169 -8.22 20.68 10.02
C ASN A 169 -7.25 20.32 8.88
N VAL A 170 -6.13 19.72 9.22
CA VAL A 170 -5.13 19.25 8.27
C VAL A 170 -5.20 17.73 8.22
N PHE A 171 -5.46 17.17 7.05
CA PHE A 171 -5.38 15.74 6.79
C PHE A 171 -4.04 15.42 6.15
N ARG A 172 -3.25 14.58 6.80
CA ARG A 172 -1.90 14.23 6.33
C ARG A 172 -1.63 12.74 6.51
N TYR A 173 -0.94 12.14 5.56
CA TYR A 173 -0.47 10.76 5.72
C TYR A 173 0.76 10.71 6.60
N GLU A 174 0.76 9.78 7.55
CA GLU A 174 1.89 9.50 8.46
C GLU A 174 2.15 8.02 8.52
N ASN A 175 3.43 7.65 8.67
CA ASN A 175 3.79 6.27 8.96
C ASN A 175 3.52 5.95 10.42
N MET A 176 2.97 4.77 10.65
CA MET A 176 2.79 4.14 11.95
C MET A 176 3.82 3.03 12.11
N ASP A 177 4.11 2.63 13.35
CA ASP A 177 5.06 1.56 13.61
C ASP A 177 4.68 0.28 12.88
N TYR A 178 3.41 -0.12 12.96
CA TYR A 178 2.87 -1.25 12.22
C TYR A 178 1.34 -1.28 12.23
N GLN A 179 0.79 -2.07 11.32
CA GLN A 179 -0.58 -2.56 11.36
C GLN A 179 -0.54 -4.09 11.48
N LEU A 180 -1.35 -4.65 12.37
CA LEU A 180 -1.56 -6.09 12.52
C LEU A 180 -3.04 -6.38 12.36
N GLN A 181 -3.38 -7.26 11.42
CA GLN A 181 -4.74 -7.71 11.20
C GLN A 181 -4.77 -9.24 11.20
N PHE A 182 -5.71 -9.84 11.91
CA PHE A 182 -5.92 -11.28 11.89
C PHE A 182 -7.40 -11.61 12.02
N GLY A 183 -7.76 -12.77 11.54
CA GLY A 183 -9.14 -13.22 11.61
C GLY A 183 -9.32 -14.69 11.28
N VAL A 184 -10.53 -15.17 11.57
CA VAL A 184 -10.98 -16.52 11.23
C VAL A 184 -12.31 -16.42 10.51
N GLY A 185 -12.47 -17.17 9.43
CA GLY A 185 -13.70 -17.28 8.65
C GLY A 185 -14.14 -18.72 8.48
N VAL A 186 -15.44 -18.92 8.37
CA VAL A 186 -16.05 -20.23 8.05
C VAL A 186 -17.01 -20.05 6.89
N ILE A 187 -16.85 -20.89 5.85
CA ILE A 187 -17.73 -20.93 4.70
C ILE A 187 -18.52 -22.22 4.74
N VAL A 188 -19.84 -22.09 4.82
CA VAL A 188 -20.80 -23.21 4.82
C VAL A 188 -21.73 -23.01 3.64
N PRO A 189 -21.65 -23.85 2.60
CA PRO A 189 -22.61 -23.76 1.48
C PRO A 189 -23.99 -24.32 1.93
N PHE A 190 -25.02 -23.68 1.48
CA PHE A 190 -26.43 -24.09 1.67
C PHE A 190 -26.88 -25.00 0.54
#